data_82eab9682d0296d9912d7dd1663ef796
#
_entry.id   82eab9682d0296d9912d7dd1663ef796
#
_cell.length_a   1.000
_cell.length_b   1.000
_cell.length_c   1.000
_cell.angle_alpha   90.00
_cell.angle_beta   90.00
_cell.angle_gamma   90.00
#
_symmetry.space_group_name_H-M   'P 1'
#
loop_
_entity.id
_entity.type
_entity.pdbx_description
1 polymer ?
#
loop_
_entity_poly.entity_id
_entity_poly.type
_entity_poly.pdbx_seq_one_letter_code
_entity_poly.pdbx_strand_id
1 'polypeptide(L)'
;MKIRDYIHTLVEMRNENKWSKVYDIIMLIAIIIGILPLMFRSTNTLFWIFDLVSGICYIIDYIFRWVTADYNSKRKPWVAFLVYPITPMAIIDLLSILPIVNILSPTFKLARLSRLFKAMSIFKVIRYFEPLEIVMSVIRKQRFVLYTVFALALFYTFITALIMFNAEEQINPVTGDYLFDSFFDAFYWAACTLTTVGYGDIYPISPNGRLISIISSMVGIAIIALPSGIITAGYMDEMRSRRDAMNKKNDQQAQ
;
A
#
# COMPACT_ATOMS: atom_id res chain seq x y z
N MET A 1 -17.25 22.98 24.56
CA MET A 1 -16.40 22.00 23.85
C MET A 1 -15.04 22.67 23.60
N LYS A 2 -13.95 22.10 24.12
CA LYS A 2 -12.61 22.69 23.88
C LYS A 2 -12.25 22.54 22.41
N ILE A 3 -11.57 23.53 21.82
CA ILE A 3 -11.16 23.48 20.38
C ILE A 3 -10.48 22.15 20.05
N ARG A 4 -9.69 21.61 20.95
CA ARG A 4 -9.01 20.31 20.78
C ARG A 4 -9.98 19.13 20.64
N ASP A 5 -11.11 19.12 21.38
CA ASP A 5 -12.13 18.06 21.27
C ASP A 5 -12.78 18.09 19.89
N TYR A 6 -13.03 19.30 19.37
CA TYR A 6 -13.58 19.46 18.01
C TYR A 6 -12.60 18.96 16.94
N ILE A 7 -11.31 19.32 17.05
CA ILE A 7 -10.26 18.83 16.12
C ILE A 7 -10.15 17.31 16.18
N HIS A 8 -10.16 16.73 17.37
CA HIS A 8 -10.11 15.28 17.54
C HIS A 8 -11.31 14.58 16.87
N THR A 9 -12.52 15.11 17.10
CA THR A 9 -13.75 14.60 16.46
C THR A 9 -13.69 14.73 14.94
N LEU A 10 -13.12 15.81 14.41
CA LEU A 10 -12.99 16.05 12.98
C LEU A 10 -12.01 15.08 12.30
N VAL A 11 -10.87 14.81 12.97
CA VAL A 11 -9.74 14.07 12.37
C VAL A 11 -9.82 12.57 12.62
N GLU A 12 -10.45 12.12 13.72
CA GLU A 12 -10.38 10.72 14.15
C GLU A 12 -11.73 10.02 14.33
N MET A 13 -12.80 10.75 14.63
CA MET A 13 -14.14 10.15 14.80
C MET A 13 -14.92 10.16 13.47
N ARG A 14 -14.50 9.34 12.56
CA ARG A 14 -14.92 9.25 11.15
C ARG A 14 -16.41 9.01 10.93
N ASN A 15 -17.08 8.28 11.80
CA ASN A 15 -18.46 7.83 11.58
C ASN A 15 -19.52 8.67 12.31
N GLU A 16 -19.16 9.55 13.22
CA GLU A 16 -20.11 10.25 14.09
C GLU A 16 -20.48 11.65 13.55
N ASN A 17 -19.70 12.25 12.66
CA ASN A 17 -19.95 13.62 12.20
C ASN A 17 -19.82 13.76 10.68
N LYS A 18 -20.81 14.47 10.06
CA LYS A 18 -20.79 14.81 8.63
C LYS A 18 -19.52 15.61 8.24
N TRP A 19 -19.03 16.46 9.14
CA TRP A 19 -17.83 17.27 8.92
C TRP A 19 -16.55 16.44 8.84
N SER A 20 -16.46 15.34 9.57
CA SER A 20 -15.32 14.41 9.45
C SER A 20 -15.27 13.75 8.06
N LYS A 21 -16.42 13.36 7.49
CA LYS A 21 -16.49 12.83 6.12
C LYS A 21 -16.07 13.84 5.08
N VAL A 22 -16.47 15.11 5.25
CA VAL A 22 -16.05 16.20 4.35
C VAL A 22 -14.54 16.40 4.43
N TYR A 23 -13.98 16.38 5.63
CA TYR A 23 -12.54 16.48 5.84
C TYR A 23 -11.77 15.33 5.15
N ASP A 24 -12.23 14.09 5.28
CA ASP A 24 -11.62 12.94 4.61
C ASP A 24 -11.65 13.08 3.09
N ILE A 25 -12.77 13.56 2.52
CA ILE A 25 -12.90 13.82 1.08
C ILE A 25 -11.92 14.91 0.63
N ILE A 26 -11.83 16.01 1.38
CA ILE A 26 -10.88 17.09 1.08
C ILE A 26 -9.44 16.56 1.09
N MET A 27 -9.09 15.74 2.07
CA MET A 27 -7.75 15.14 2.16
C MET A 27 -7.48 14.16 1.03
N LEU A 28 -8.46 13.33 0.61
CA LEU A 28 -8.33 12.47 -0.55
C LEU A 28 -8.09 13.27 -1.83
N ILE A 29 -8.84 14.36 -2.02
CA ILE A 29 -8.65 15.25 -3.17
C ILE A 29 -7.25 15.88 -3.12
N ALA A 30 -6.80 16.36 -1.96
CA ALA A 30 -5.45 16.92 -1.78
C ALA A 30 -4.35 15.89 -2.11
N ILE A 31 -4.54 14.61 -1.76
CA ILE A 31 -3.61 13.55 -2.11
C ILE A 31 -3.58 13.34 -3.63
N ILE A 32 -4.72 13.27 -4.29
CA ILE A 32 -4.82 13.10 -5.75
C ILE A 32 -4.14 14.27 -6.46
N ILE A 33 -4.45 15.52 -6.09
CA ILE A 33 -3.83 16.73 -6.64
C ILE A 33 -2.31 16.70 -6.41
N GLY A 34 -1.86 16.30 -5.22
CA GLY A 34 -0.45 16.20 -4.89
C GLY A 34 0.32 15.17 -5.70
N ILE A 35 -0.31 14.06 -6.11
CA ILE A 35 0.32 12.99 -6.90
C ILE A 35 0.29 13.31 -8.39
N LEU A 36 -0.71 14.05 -8.86
CA LEU A 36 -0.92 14.30 -10.29
C LEU A 36 0.33 14.82 -11.03
N PRO A 37 1.16 15.74 -10.49
CA PRO A 37 2.39 16.16 -11.16
C PRO A 37 3.43 15.06 -11.36
N LEU A 38 3.38 13.94 -10.60
CA LEU A 38 4.30 12.82 -10.78
C LEU A 38 4.03 12.03 -12.07
N MET A 39 2.83 12.14 -12.62
CA MET A 39 2.44 11.47 -13.87
C MET A 39 3.04 12.17 -15.11
N PHE A 40 3.58 13.38 -14.94
CA PHE A 40 4.13 14.17 -16.05
C PHE A 40 5.63 14.40 -15.86
N ARG A 41 6.37 14.36 -16.97
CA ARG A 41 7.82 14.64 -16.97
C ARG A 41 8.13 16.14 -17.03
N SER A 42 7.17 16.96 -17.46
CA SER A 42 7.32 18.41 -17.57
C SER A 42 6.90 19.10 -16.26
N THR A 43 7.57 20.19 -15.91
CA THR A 43 7.22 21.05 -14.77
C THR A 43 6.54 22.31 -15.29
N ASN A 44 5.28 22.49 -14.92
CA ASN A 44 4.49 23.70 -15.25
C ASN A 44 4.14 24.47 -13.97
N THR A 45 3.86 25.75 -14.09
CA THR A 45 3.42 26.60 -12.97
C THR A 45 2.19 26.03 -12.26
N LEU A 46 1.28 25.37 -13.01
CA LEU A 46 0.12 24.66 -12.44
C LEU A 46 0.53 23.55 -11.46
N PHE A 47 1.56 22.78 -11.81
CA PHE A 47 2.04 21.70 -10.94
C PHE A 47 2.70 22.21 -9.67
N TRP A 48 3.35 23.37 -9.75
CA TRP A 48 3.86 24.07 -8.57
C TRP A 48 2.74 24.49 -7.62
N ILE A 49 1.62 25.01 -8.16
CA ILE A 49 0.43 25.36 -7.36
C ILE A 49 -0.17 24.11 -6.71
N PHE A 50 -0.29 23.00 -7.45
CA PHE A 50 -0.80 21.75 -6.91
C PHE A 50 0.07 21.23 -5.75
N ASP A 51 1.38 21.34 -5.88
CA ASP A 51 2.34 20.96 -4.85
C ASP A 51 2.21 21.83 -3.61
N LEU A 52 2.05 23.13 -3.79
CA LEU A 52 1.89 24.07 -2.69
C LEU A 52 0.57 23.83 -1.95
N VAL A 53 -0.54 23.72 -2.66
CA VAL A 53 -1.87 23.51 -2.07
C VAL A 53 -1.94 22.19 -1.31
N SER A 54 -1.53 21.08 -1.96
CA SER A 54 -1.54 19.77 -1.32
C SER A 54 -0.65 19.72 -0.08
N GLY A 55 0.49 20.35 -0.16
CA GLY A 55 1.42 20.36 0.94
C GLY A 55 0.97 21.23 2.11
N ILE A 56 0.29 22.36 1.89
CA ILE A 56 -0.35 23.13 2.96
C ILE A 56 -1.40 22.26 3.66
N CYS A 57 -2.22 21.54 2.90
CA CYS A 57 -3.19 20.60 3.48
C CYS A 57 -2.50 19.53 4.34
N TYR A 58 -1.37 18.98 3.89
CA TYR A 58 -0.63 17.98 4.64
C TYR A 58 -0.02 18.52 5.94
N ILE A 59 0.47 19.77 5.92
CA ILE A 59 0.99 20.42 7.13
C ILE A 59 -0.14 20.63 8.15
N ILE A 60 -1.30 21.12 7.72
CA ILE A 60 -2.46 21.34 8.59
C ILE A 60 -2.92 20.02 9.20
N ASP A 61 -3.04 18.96 8.39
CA ASP A 61 -3.40 17.62 8.88
C ASP A 61 -2.40 17.09 9.92
N TYR A 62 -1.10 17.22 9.64
CA TYR A 62 -0.05 16.80 10.56
C TYR A 62 -0.14 17.52 11.91
N ILE A 63 -0.34 18.85 11.88
CA ILE A 63 -0.49 19.68 13.09
C ILE A 63 -1.74 19.25 13.88
N PHE A 64 -2.88 19.07 13.21
CA PHE A 64 -4.11 18.65 13.85
C PHE A 64 -3.95 17.32 14.59
N ARG A 65 -3.32 16.35 13.94
CA ARG A 65 -3.03 15.03 14.54
C ARG A 65 -2.01 15.09 15.64
N TRP A 66 -1.00 15.93 15.50
CA TRP A 66 0.00 16.11 16.56
C TRP A 66 -0.63 16.71 17.81
N VAL A 67 -1.46 17.74 17.67
CA VAL A 67 -2.16 18.40 18.79
C VAL A 67 -3.17 17.47 19.47
N THR A 68 -3.68 16.45 18.78
CA THR A 68 -4.65 15.48 19.31
C THR A 68 -4.03 14.12 19.64
N ALA A 69 -2.71 13.98 19.56
CA ALA A 69 -2.00 12.71 19.74
C ALA A 69 -2.18 12.05 21.12
N ASP A 70 -2.48 12.86 22.14
CA ASP A 70 -2.72 12.38 23.51
C ASP A 70 -4.08 11.66 23.67
N TYR A 71 -5.08 11.99 22.86
CA TYR A 71 -6.41 11.35 22.94
C TYR A 71 -6.36 9.86 22.52
N ASN A 72 -5.47 9.51 21.61
CA ASN A 72 -5.31 8.14 21.11
C ASN A 72 -4.30 7.30 21.88
N SER A 73 -3.55 7.92 22.77
CA SER A 73 -2.48 7.25 23.49
C SER A 73 -2.93 6.93 24.93
N LYS A 74 -2.79 5.66 25.34
CA LYS A 74 -2.93 5.26 26.75
C LYS A 74 -1.76 5.78 27.63
N ARG A 75 -0.82 6.55 27.06
CA ARG A 75 0.37 7.07 27.74
C ARG A 75 0.11 8.46 28.30
N LYS A 76 1.00 8.94 29.16
CA LYS A 76 0.96 10.33 29.66
C LYS A 76 1.00 11.31 28.48
N PRO A 77 0.27 12.44 28.49
CA PRO A 77 0.19 13.40 27.37
C PRO A 77 1.56 13.80 26.81
N TRP A 78 2.51 14.09 27.65
CA TRP A 78 3.88 14.45 27.27
C TRP A 78 4.57 13.39 26.41
N VAL A 79 4.39 12.10 26.78
CA VAL A 79 4.97 10.98 26.06
C VAL A 79 4.29 10.80 24.69
N ALA A 80 2.98 11.05 24.64
CA ALA A 80 2.22 10.95 23.40
C ALA A 80 2.72 11.96 22.35
N PHE A 81 2.95 13.22 22.75
CA PHE A 81 3.48 14.28 21.88
C PHE A 81 4.89 13.98 21.36
N LEU A 82 5.77 13.41 22.20
CA LEU A 82 7.13 13.06 21.81
C LEU A 82 7.21 11.82 20.93
N VAL A 83 6.32 10.86 21.14
CA VAL A 83 6.31 9.58 20.39
C VAL A 83 5.56 9.70 19.06
N TYR A 84 4.60 10.60 18.96
CA TYR A 84 3.80 10.76 17.74
C TYR A 84 4.65 10.93 16.46
N PRO A 85 5.67 11.81 16.39
CA PRO A 85 6.48 11.99 15.19
C PRO A 85 7.23 10.73 14.74
N ILE A 86 7.46 9.77 15.65
CA ILE A 86 8.18 8.52 15.39
C ILE A 86 7.20 7.39 14.98
N THR A 87 5.90 7.62 15.04
CA THR A 87 4.92 6.61 14.60
C THR A 87 5.00 6.42 13.07
N PRO A 88 4.79 5.20 12.56
CA PRO A 88 4.88 4.93 11.11
C PRO A 88 4.01 5.86 10.25
N MET A 89 2.81 6.19 10.74
CA MET A 89 1.90 7.09 10.02
C MET A 89 2.37 8.55 10.06
N ALA A 90 2.94 9.01 11.18
CA ALA A 90 3.49 10.37 11.26
C ALA A 90 4.77 10.53 10.42
N ILE A 91 5.57 9.48 10.27
CA ILE A 91 6.72 9.46 9.37
C ILE A 91 6.25 9.61 7.91
N ILE A 92 5.20 8.90 7.49
CA ILE A 92 4.61 9.04 6.16
C ILE A 92 4.10 10.48 5.96
N ASP A 93 3.46 11.06 6.96
CA ASP A 93 2.99 12.45 6.92
C ASP A 93 4.17 13.42 6.76
N LEU A 94 5.22 13.25 7.53
CA LEU A 94 6.41 14.11 7.48
C LEU A 94 7.12 13.99 6.13
N LEU A 95 7.33 12.77 5.62
CA LEU A 95 7.92 12.53 4.31
C LEU A 95 7.10 13.16 3.18
N SER A 96 5.77 13.18 3.31
CA SER A 96 4.88 13.81 2.33
C SER A 96 4.96 15.34 2.34
N ILE A 97 5.39 15.96 3.44
CA ILE A 97 5.58 17.41 3.58
C ILE A 97 6.95 17.84 3.03
N LEU A 98 7.94 16.95 3.04
CA LEU A 98 9.32 17.26 2.64
C LEU A 98 9.46 17.91 1.24
N PRO A 99 8.66 17.55 0.21
CA PRO A 99 8.71 18.21 -1.09
C PRO A 99 8.46 19.71 -1.05
N ILE A 100 7.67 20.22 -0.08
CA ILE A 100 7.43 21.67 0.07
C ILE A 100 8.72 22.41 0.44
N VAL A 101 9.57 21.80 1.26
CA VAL A 101 10.86 22.39 1.65
C VAL A 101 11.73 22.64 0.42
N ASN A 102 11.66 21.77 -0.58
CA ASN A 102 12.34 21.96 -1.87
C ASN A 102 11.81 23.12 -2.69
N ILE A 103 10.49 23.42 -2.55
CA ILE A 103 9.87 24.58 -3.21
C ILE A 103 10.38 25.88 -2.59
N LEU A 104 10.55 25.91 -1.27
CA LEU A 104 11.00 27.07 -0.52
C LEU A 104 12.52 27.28 -0.58
N SER A 105 13.31 26.23 -0.79
CA SER A 105 14.76 26.28 -0.83
C SER A 105 15.34 25.40 -1.95
N PRO A 106 15.48 25.94 -3.19
CA PRO A 106 15.93 25.19 -4.37
C PRO A 106 17.38 24.66 -4.27
N THR A 107 18.14 25.10 -3.28
CA THR A 107 19.55 24.71 -3.05
C THR A 107 19.73 23.25 -2.63
N PHE A 108 18.65 22.59 -2.23
CA PHE A 108 18.70 21.17 -1.88
C PHE A 108 18.78 20.31 -3.16
N LYS A 109 19.94 19.70 -3.42
CA LYS A 109 20.18 18.73 -4.51
C LYS A 109 19.33 17.44 -4.42
N LEU A 110 18.26 17.45 -3.64
CA LEU A 110 17.34 16.34 -3.38
C LEU A 110 16.12 16.31 -4.32
N ALA A 111 16.16 17.03 -5.44
CA ALA A 111 15.04 17.10 -6.38
C ALA A 111 14.57 15.72 -6.90
N ARG A 112 15.46 14.74 -7.01
CA ARG A 112 15.09 13.36 -7.37
C ARG A 112 14.42 12.63 -6.20
N LEU A 113 14.95 12.79 -4.99
CA LEU A 113 14.39 12.19 -3.78
C LEU A 113 13.05 12.83 -3.39
N SER A 114 12.84 14.11 -3.68
CA SER A 114 11.57 14.78 -3.40
C SER A 114 10.41 14.13 -4.16
N ARG A 115 10.63 13.65 -5.38
CA ARG A 115 9.61 12.90 -6.15
C ARG A 115 9.24 11.59 -5.46
N LEU A 116 10.24 10.85 -4.92
CA LEU A 116 9.99 9.62 -4.17
C LEU A 116 9.22 9.91 -2.87
N PHE A 117 9.60 10.94 -2.14
CA PHE A 117 8.90 11.36 -0.92
C PHE A 117 7.48 11.81 -1.23
N LYS A 118 7.26 12.48 -2.36
CA LYS A 118 5.93 12.84 -2.82
C LYS A 118 5.06 11.61 -3.11
N ALA A 119 5.64 10.57 -3.72
CA ALA A 119 4.92 9.32 -3.93
C ALA A 119 4.50 8.65 -2.62
N MET A 120 5.21 8.89 -1.52
CA MET A 120 4.82 8.38 -0.19
C MET A 120 3.47 8.94 0.29
N SER A 121 3.01 10.08 -0.24
CA SER A 121 1.68 10.63 0.10
C SER A 121 0.54 9.68 -0.27
N ILE A 122 0.73 8.75 -1.22
CA ILE A 122 -0.27 7.74 -1.58
C ILE A 122 -0.66 6.86 -0.38
N PHE A 123 0.28 6.59 0.54
CA PHE A 123 0.00 5.79 1.72
C PHE A 123 -0.94 6.50 2.73
N LYS A 124 -1.10 7.82 2.62
CA LYS A 124 -2.10 8.56 3.40
C LYS A 124 -3.53 8.15 3.03
N VAL A 125 -3.76 7.66 1.81
CA VAL A 125 -5.08 7.18 1.36
C VAL A 125 -5.61 6.10 2.30
N ILE A 126 -4.74 5.25 2.87
CA ILE A 126 -5.11 4.21 3.84
C ILE A 126 -5.87 4.81 5.02
N ARG A 127 -5.53 6.02 5.42
CA ARG A 127 -6.13 6.72 6.55
C ARG A 127 -7.48 7.35 6.22
N TYR A 128 -7.65 7.86 5.00
CA TYR A 128 -8.86 8.60 4.59
C TYR A 128 -9.88 7.76 3.82
N PHE A 129 -9.51 6.55 3.41
CA PHE A 129 -10.37 5.65 2.66
C PHE A 129 -10.69 4.40 3.50
N GLU A 130 -11.88 4.38 4.09
CA GLU A 130 -12.31 3.32 5.02
C GLU A 130 -12.15 1.89 4.48
N PRO A 131 -12.47 1.58 3.21
CA PRO A 131 -12.25 0.23 2.68
C PRO A 131 -10.79 -0.22 2.77
N LEU A 132 -9.83 0.66 2.53
CA LEU A 132 -8.40 0.33 2.67
C LEU A 132 -7.99 0.14 4.12
N GLU A 133 -8.53 0.92 5.04
CA GLU A 133 -8.29 0.73 6.46
C GLU A 133 -8.75 -0.67 6.92
N ILE A 134 -9.94 -1.10 6.46
CA ILE A 134 -10.46 -2.44 6.75
C ILE A 134 -9.51 -3.51 6.20
N VAL A 135 -9.09 -3.39 4.93
CA VAL A 135 -8.13 -4.33 4.32
C VAL A 135 -6.82 -4.38 5.12
N MET A 136 -6.27 -3.22 5.52
CA MET A 136 -5.05 -3.17 6.33
C MET A 136 -5.24 -3.78 7.73
N SER A 137 -6.42 -3.62 8.33
CA SER A 137 -6.78 -4.29 9.59
C SER A 137 -6.77 -5.81 9.43
N VAL A 138 -7.38 -6.33 8.35
CA VAL A 138 -7.41 -7.76 8.02
C VAL A 138 -6.01 -8.31 7.79
N ILE A 139 -5.18 -7.63 6.96
CA ILE A 139 -3.80 -8.03 6.73
C ILE A 139 -3.02 -8.11 8.05
N ARG A 140 -3.21 -7.14 8.95
CA ARG A 140 -2.56 -7.13 10.25
C ARG A 140 -3.03 -8.28 11.15
N LYS A 141 -4.33 -8.59 11.14
CA LYS A 141 -4.91 -9.71 11.89
C LYS A 141 -4.43 -11.07 11.36
N GLN A 142 -4.37 -11.22 10.03
CA GLN A 142 -4.04 -12.46 9.35
C GLN A 142 -2.55 -12.58 8.97
N ARG A 143 -1.70 -11.67 9.47
CA ARG A 143 -0.30 -11.55 9.04
C ARG A 143 0.49 -12.87 9.06
N PHE A 144 0.33 -13.69 10.10
CA PHE A 144 1.08 -14.94 10.20
C PHE A 144 0.68 -15.93 9.12
N VAL A 145 -0.62 -16.06 8.85
CA VAL A 145 -1.12 -16.94 7.79
C VAL A 145 -0.67 -16.43 6.42
N LEU A 146 -0.76 -15.11 6.19
CA LEU A 146 -0.30 -14.49 4.95
C LEU A 146 1.21 -14.65 4.75
N TYR A 147 2.03 -14.51 5.81
CA TYR A 147 3.48 -14.77 5.72
C TYR A 147 3.77 -16.24 5.37
N THR A 148 3.04 -17.19 5.97
CA THR A 148 3.20 -18.61 5.65
C THR A 148 2.88 -18.89 4.19
N VAL A 149 1.78 -18.35 3.69
CA VAL A 149 1.38 -18.55 2.28
C VAL A 149 2.36 -17.85 1.32
N PHE A 150 2.84 -16.66 1.67
CA PHE A 150 3.87 -15.97 0.88
C PHE A 150 5.19 -16.75 0.84
N ALA A 151 5.62 -17.27 1.98
CA ALA A 151 6.82 -18.12 2.05
C ALA A 151 6.66 -19.39 1.20
N LEU A 152 5.47 -20.02 1.26
CA LEU A 152 5.14 -21.19 0.42
C LEU A 152 5.20 -20.82 -1.08
N ALA A 153 4.64 -19.67 -1.48
CA ALA A 153 4.67 -19.19 -2.85
C ALA A 153 6.11 -18.94 -3.34
N LEU A 154 6.94 -18.29 -2.52
CA LEU A 154 8.36 -18.06 -2.85
C LEU A 154 9.13 -19.37 -2.97
N PHE A 155 8.93 -20.27 -2.04
CA PHE A 155 9.57 -21.60 -2.07
C PHE A 155 9.15 -22.38 -3.32
N TYR A 156 7.87 -22.38 -3.62
CA TYR A 156 7.35 -23.02 -4.84
C TYR A 156 7.93 -22.40 -6.11
N THR A 157 7.96 -21.07 -6.20
CA THR A 157 8.58 -20.35 -7.33
C THR A 157 10.05 -20.75 -7.49
N PHE A 158 10.80 -20.81 -6.37
CA PHE A 158 12.21 -21.20 -6.37
C PHE A 158 12.40 -22.62 -6.89
N ILE A 159 11.62 -23.58 -6.40
CA ILE A 159 11.71 -24.99 -6.86
C ILE A 159 11.32 -25.11 -8.33
N THR A 160 10.24 -24.46 -8.75
CA THR A 160 9.82 -24.45 -10.16
C THR A 160 10.89 -23.86 -11.08
N ALA A 161 11.52 -22.76 -10.68
CA ALA A 161 12.62 -22.14 -11.41
C ALA A 161 13.82 -23.10 -11.49
N LEU A 162 14.18 -23.77 -10.41
CA LEU A 162 15.30 -24.71 -10.38
C LEU A 162 15.06 -25.88 -11.32
N ILE A 163 13.86 -26.46 -11.29
CA ILE A 163 13.47 -27.56 -12.18
C ILE A 163 13.50 -27.10 -13.63
N MET A 164 12.91 -25.92 -13.93
CA MET A 164 12.87 -25.39 -15.29
C MET A 164 14.25 -25.08 -15.83
N PHE A 165 15.11 -24.44 -15.06
CA PHE A 165 16.47 -24.08 -15.45
C PHE A 165 17.31 -25.30 -15.85
N ASN A 166 17.10 -26.43 -15.17
CA ASN A 166 17.81 -27.68 -15.45
C ASN A 166 17.13 -28.54 -16.55
N ALA A 167 15.84 -28.31 -16.81
CA ALA A 167 15.10 -29.10 -17.78
C ALA A 167 15.05 -28.46 -19.20
N GLU A 168 15.21 -27.15 -19.27
CA GLU A 168 15.12 -26.39 -20.51
C GLU A 168 16.53 -25.96 -20.98
N GLU A 169 17.19 -26.85 -21.71
CA GLU A 169 18.52 -26.60 -22.30
C GLU A 169 18.45 -26.11 -23.78
N GLN A 170 17.27 -25.70 -24.20
CA GLN A 170 17.07 -25.28 -25.61
C GLN A 170 17.66 -23.90 -25.87
N ILE A 171 18.19 -23.75 -27.09
CA ILE A 171 18.72 -22.50 -27.61
C ILE A 171 17.59 -21.71 -28.28
N ASN A 172 17.50 -20.42 -28.00
CA ASN A 172 16.58 -19.50 -28.64
C ASN A 172 16.91 -19.42 -30.15
N PRO A 173 15.99 -19.81 -31.04
CA PRO A 173 16.26 -19.83 -32.45
C PRO A 173 16.49 -18.44 -33.06
N VAL A 174 16.15 -17.36 -32.36
CA VAL A 174 16.29 -15.97 -32.82
C VAL A 174 17.63 -15.36 -32.38
N THR A 175 18.02 -15.56 -31.10
CA THR A 175 19.24 -14.97 -30.52
C THR A 175 20.45 -15.87 -30.59
N GLY A 176 20.26 -17.18 -30.65
CA GLY A 176 21.34 -18.17 -30.61
C GLY A 176 21.87 -18.46 -29.19
N ASP A 177 21.32 -17.84 -28.17
CA ASP A 177 21.67 -18.04 -26.78
C ASP A 177 20.69 -19.03 -26.13
N TYR A 178 20.99 -19.48 -24.89
CA TYR A 178 20.05 -20.28 -24.12
C TYR A 178 18.76 -19.50 -23.85
N LEU A 179 17.64 -20.21 -23.75
CA LEU A 179 16.35 -19.59 -23.40
C LEU A 179 16.35 -19.05 -21.97
N PHE A 180 17.05 -19.73 -21.09
CA PHE A 180 17.31 -19.29 -19.73
C PHE A 180 18.84 -19.19 -19.56
N ASP A 181 19.39 -18.01 -19.80
CA ASP A 181 20.84 -17.78 -19.67
C ASP A 181 21.30 -17.88 -18.21
N SER A 182 20.42 -17.60 -17.28
CA SER A 182 20.70 -17.66 -15.86
C SER A 182 19.54 -18.27 -15.06
N PHE A 183 19.83 -18.71 -13.85
CA PHE A 183 18.78 -19.13 -12.91
C PHE A 183 17.76 -18.01 -12.65
N PHE A 184 18.17 -16.75 -12.69
CA PHE A 184 17.27 -15.62 -12.47
C PHE A 184 16.25 -15.44 -13.59
N ASP A 185 16.57 -15.82 -14.83
CA ASP A 185 15.62 -15.81 -15.95
C ASP A 185 14.54 -16.86 -15.76
N ALA A 186 14.93 -18.07 -15.31
CA ALA A 186 13.98 -19.10 -14.94
C ALA A 186 13.13 -18.70 -13.72
N PHE A 187 13.73 -18.01 -12.74
CA PHE A 187 13.01 -17.52 -11.58
C PHE A 187 12.02 -16.39 -11.95
N TYR A 188 12.42 -15.48 -12.83
CA TYR A 188 11.55 -14.45 -13.38
C TYR A 188 10.37 -15.09 -14.13
N TRP A 189 10.64 -16.05 -15.03
CA TRP A 189 9.59 -16.77 -15.73
C TRP A 189 8.63 -17.49 -14.75
N ALA A 190 9.17 -18.21 -13.77
CA ALA A 190 8.37 -18.91 -12.77
C ALA A 190 7.50 -17.96 -11.95
N ALA A 191 8.04 -16.80 -11.56
CA ALA A 191 7.30 -15.78 -10.84
C ALA A 191 6.18 -15.18 -11.70
N CYS A 192 6.46 -14.85 -12.97
CA CYS A 192 5.46 -14.33 -13.90
C CYS A 192 4.35 -15.34 -14.21
N THR A 193 4.72 -16.63 -14.31
CA THR A 193 3.77 -17.72 -14.54
C THR A 193 2.92 -17.98 -13.31
N LEU A 194 3.52 -18.08 -12.12
CA LEU A 194 2.81 -18.27 -10.87
C LEU A 194 1.80 -17.13 -10.61
N THR A 195 2.23 -15.89 -10.81
CA THR A 195 1.38 -14.71 -10.59
C THR A 195 0.36 -14.47 -11.71
N THR A 196 0.31 -15.35 -12.72
CA THR A 196 -0.58 -15.26 -13.88
C THR A 196 -0.36 -14.00 -14.76
N VAL A 197 0.80 -13.34 -14.67
CA VAL A 197 1.16 -12.19 -15.51
C VAL A 197 1.51 -12.64 -16.91
N GLY A 198 2.44 -13.61 -17.06
CA GLY A 198 2.76 -14.27 -18.33
C GLY A 198 3.14 -13.30 -19.46
N TYR A 199 4.18 -12.49 -19.28
CA TYR A 199 4.63 -11.53 -20.33
C TYR A 199 4.93 -12.18 -21.67
N GLY A 200 5.40 -13.47 -21.66
CA GLY A 200 5.69 -14.21 -22.89
C GLY A 200 7.00 -13.82 -23.59
N ASP A 201 7.82 -13.05 -22.91
CA ASP A 201 9.17 -12.67 -23.35
C ASP A 201 10.17 -13.83 -23.21
N ILE A 202 10.00 -14.64 -22.16
CA ILE A 202 10.74 -15.89 -21.91
C ILE A 202 9.73 -17.01 -21.65
N TYR A 203 9.86 -18.14 -22.32
CA TYR A 203 9.01 -19.31 -22.13
C TYR A 203 9.71 -20.59 -22.60
N PRO A 204 9.42 -21.77 -21.98
CA PRO A 204 10.02 -23.03 -22.39
C PRO A 204 9.46 -23.51 -23.73
N ILE A 205 10.33 -24.04 -24.58
CA ILE A 205 9.98 -24.59 -25.91
C ILE A 205 10.11 -26.08 -25.98
N SER A 206 10.91 -26.70 -25.09
CA SER A 206 11.08 -28.14 -25.06
C SER A 206 9.79 -28.86 -24.61
N PRO A 207 9.56 -30.10 -25.02
CA PRO A 207 8.44 -30.92 -24.54
C PRO A 207 8.44 -31.06 -23.02
N ASN A 208 9.61 -31.25 -22.40
CA ASN A 208 9.77 -31.36 -20.95
C ASN A 208 9.44 -30.04 -20.25
N GLY A 209 9.97 -28.92 -20.74
CA GLY A 209 9.67 -27.60 -20.21
C GLY A 209 8.19 -27.25 -20.30
N ARG A 210 7.52 -27.60 -21.40
CA ARG A 210 6.06 -27.43 -21.54
C ARG A 210 5.27 -28.27 -20.55
N LEU A 211 5.67 -29.52 -20.31
CA LEU A 211 5.02 -30.37 -19.31
C LEU A 211 5.18 -29.80 -17.90
N ILE A 212 6.40 -29.35 -17.55
CA ILE A 212 6.67 -28.67 -16.29
C ILE A 212 5.81 -27.42 -16.15
N SER A 213 5.67 -26.62 -17.21
CA SER A 213 4.83 -25.41 -17.23
C SER A 213 3.36 -25.72 -16.91
N ILE A 214 2.79 -26.78 -17.50
CA ILE A 214 1.41 -27.18 -17.26
C ILE A 214 1.21 -27.53 -15.79
N ILE A 215 2.07 -28.40 -15.24
CA ILE A 215 1.97 -28.83 -13.83
C ILE A 215 2.17 -27.63 -12.90
N SER A 216 3.19 -26.81 -13.16
CA SER A 216 3.48 -25.62 -12.36
C SER A 216 2.35 -24.61 -12.36
N SER A 217 1.72 -24.37 -13.51
CA SER A 217 0.59 -23.45 -13.59
C SER A 217 -0.61 -23.91 -12.79
N MET A 218 -0.92 -25.22 -12.83
CA MET A 218 -2.05 -25.79 -12.07
C MET A 218 -1.85 -25.64 -10.55
N VAL A 219 -0.65 -25.96 -10.06
CA VAL A 219 -0.31 -25.81 -8.63
C VAL A 219 -0.21 -24.33 -8.26
N GLY A 220 0.37 -23.53 -9.15
CA GLY A 220 0.52 -22.08 -8.97
C GLY A 220 -0.79 -21.35 -8.72
N ILE A 221 -1.83 -21.65 -9.51
CA ILE A 221 -3.16 -21.06 -9.33
C ILE A 221 -3.70 -21.36 -7.93
N ALA A 222 -3.55 -22.61 -7.44
CA ALA A 222 -4.01 -22.97 -6.10
C ALA A 222 -3.29 -22.18 -5.00
N ILE A 223 -1.97 -21.97 -5.13
CA ILE A 223 -1.16 -21.23 -4.16
C ILE A 223 -1.55 -19.74 -4.15
N ILE A 224 -1.74 -19.11 -5.32
CA ILE A 224 -2.10 -17.69 -5.44
C ILE A 224 -3.54 -17.43 -4.98
N ALA A 225 -4.44 -18.40 -5.09
CA ALA A 225 -5.82 -18.26 -4.61
C ALA A 225 -5.91 -18.13 -3.07
N LEU A 226 -4.95 -18.71 -2.33
CA LEU A 226 -4.97 -18.71 -0.86
C LEU A 226 -4.96 -17.30 -0.25
N PRO A 227 -4.02 -16.38 -0.57
CA PRO A 227 -4.01 -15.03 -0.01
C PRO A 227 -5.29 -14.28 -0.31
N SER A 228 -5.81 -14.41 -1.53
CA SER A 228 -7.06 -13.76 -1.95
C SER A 228 -8.24 -14.25 -1.12
N GLY A 229 -8.37 -15.56 -0.92
CA GLY A 229 -9.41 -16.15 -0.09
C GLY A 229 -9.34 -15.70 1.37
N ILE A 230 -8.14 -15.67 1.95
CA ILE A 230 -7.92 -15.25 3.35
C ILE A 230 -8.30 -13.78 3.53
N ILE A 231 -7.87 -12.91 2.62
CA ILE A 231 -8.18 -11.47 2.69
C ILE A 231 -9.68 -11.24 2.52
N THR A 232 -10.33 -11.92 1.56
CA THR A 232 -11.76 -11.78 1.31
C THR A 232 -12.58 -12.24 2.52
N ALA A 233 -12.29 -13.41 3.07
CA ALA A 233 -12.98 -13.93 4.26
C ALA A 233 -12.80 -12.97 5.45
N GLY A 234 -11.56 -12.53 5.71
CA GLY A 234 -11.26 -11.59 6.79
C GLY A 234 -11.95 -10.24 6.61
N TYR A 235 -12.07 -9.74 5.38
CA TYR A 235 -12.79 -8.51 5.06
C TYR A 235 -14.28 -8.64 5.38
N MET A 236 -14.90 -9.74 4.99
CA MET A 236 -16.32 -10.00 5.26
C MET A 236 -16.59 -10.12 6.77
N ASP A 237 -15.71 -10.79 7.52
CA ASP A 237 -15.84 -10.93 8.97
C ASP A 237 -15.70 -9.59 9.68
N GLU A 238 -14.74 -8.75 9.26
CA GLU A 238 -14.56 -7.41 9.79
C GLU A 238 -15.79 -6.52 9.53
N MET A 239 -16.34 -6.58 8.31
CA MET A 239 -17.56 -5.85 7.95
C MET A 239 -18.78 -6.27 8.77
N ARG A 240 -18.95 -7.57 9.00
CA ARG A 240 -20.03 -8.10 9.86
C ARG A 240 -19.87 -7.60 11.29
N SER A 241 -18.66 -7.71 11.85
CA SER A 241 -18.37 -7.25 13.21
C SER A 241 -18.64 -5.76 13.41
N ARG A 242 -18.28 -4.92 12.44
CA ARG A 242 -18.56 -3.47 12.48
C ARG A 242 -20.08 -3.19 12.40
N ARG A 243 -20.81 -3.91 11.56
CA ARG A 243 -22.29 -3.79 11.46
C ARG A 243 -22.97 -4.16 12.76
N ASP A 244 -22.58 -5.28 13.38
CA ASP A 244 -23.17 -5.76 14.62
C ASP A 244 -22.90 -4.78 15.78
N ALA A 245 -21.71 -4.19 15.83
CA ALA A 245 -21.36 -3.17 16.78
C ALA A 245 -22.22 -1.89 16.62
N MET A 246 -22.48 -1.46 15.38
CA MET A 246 -23.36 -0.32 15.08
C MET A 246 -24.82 -0.59 15.48
N ASN A 247 -25.35 -1.77 15.19
CA ASN A 247 -26.70 -2.14 15.55
C ASN A 247 -26.88 -2.14 17.08
N LYS A 248 -25.95 -2.73 17.85
CA LYS A 248 -25.98 -2.72 19.31
C LYS A 248 -25.95 -1.29 19.88
N LYS A 249 -25.17 -0.38 19.28
CA LYS A 249 -25.09 1.01 19.72
C LYS A 249 -26.42 1.74 19.48
N ASN A 250 -27.06 1.50 18.32
CA ASN A 250 -28.36 2.07 18.01
C ASN A 250 -29.48 1.55 18.94
N ASP A 251 -29.47 0.26 19.25
CA ASP A 251 -30.44 -0.35 20.17
C ASP A 251 -30.29 0.20 21.62
N GLN A 252 -29.07 0.49 22.05
CA GLN A 252 -28.80 1.11 23.36
C GLN A 252 -29.18 2.59 23.41
N GLN A 253 -29.21 3.31 22.29
CA GLN A 253 -29.66 4.71 22.23
C GLN A 253 -31.17 4.84 22.07
N ALA A 254 -31.87 3.77 21.69
CA ALA A 254 -33.31 3.74 21.54
C ALA A 254 -34.05 3.33 22.83
N GLN A 255 -33.33 2.87 23.86
CA GLN A 255 -33.82 2.57 25.21
C GLN A 255 -33.56 3.75 26.18
#